data_d136eb523bde7671e09ec7328fdb143f
#
_entry.id   d136eb523bde7671e09ec7328fdb143f
#
_cell.length_a   1.000
_cell.length_b   1.000
_cell.length_c   1.000
_cell.angle_alpha   90.00
_cell.angle_beta   90.00
_cell.angle_gamma   90.00
#
_symmetry.space_group_name_H-M   'P 1'
#
loop_
_entity.id
_entity.type
_entity.pdbx_description
1 polymer ?
#
loop_
_entity_poly.entity_id
_entity_poly.type
_entity_poly.pdbx_seq_one_letter_code
_entity_poly.pdbx_strand_id
1 'polypeptide(L)'
;PHLAAVMLRKGYVSSIQEAFDTWLAKGRPAYFERERLSPEESIILARASGAVSVLAHPGTLSMEAAELDEFVSELASMGLDGIEAEYARYERPQRDTYHQLAEKHGLCSTGGSDYHGDYKPGLAMGAGLGDLAVPDDYLTALETRLASR
;
A
#
# COMPACT_ATOMS: atom_id res chain seq x y z
N PRO A 1 8.62 9.15 -7.61
CA PRO A 1 9.82 8.67 -8.33
C PRO A 1 10.08 9.43 -9.63
N HIS A 2 9.03 9.70 -10.46
CA HIS A 2 9.22 10.29 -11.79
C HIS A 2 9.91 11.66 -11.80
N LEU A 3 9.57 12.57 -10.88
CA LEU A 3 10.23 13.87 -10.77
C LEU A 3 11.71 13.69 -10.38
N ALA A 4 12.00 12.84 -9.40
CA ALA A 4 13.37 12.50 -9.00
C ALA A 4 14.18 11.93 -10.17
N ALA A 5 13.56 11.05 -10.99
CA ALA A 5 14.21 10.50 -12.18
C ALA A 5 14.52 11.58 -13.25
N VAL A 6 13.63 12.56 -13.41
CA VAL A 6 13.91 13.70 -14.30
C VAL A 6 15.06 14.54 -13.77
N MET A 7 15.12 14.80 -12.47
CA MET A 7 16.21 15.54 -11.84
C MET A 7 17.57 14.83 -12.03
N LEU A 8 17.59 13.49 -11.81
CA LEU A 8 18.79 12.67 -12.04
C LEU A 8 19.22 12.74 -13.52
N ARG A 9 18.31 12.52 -14.46
CA ARG A 9 18.61 12.56 -15.90
C ARG A 9 19.14 13.93 -16.37
N LYS A 10 18.68 15.01 -15.73
CA LYS A 10 19.13 16.37 -16.02
C LYS A 10 20.41 16.77 -15.26
N GLY A 11 20.96 15.88 -14.43
CA GLY A 11 22.18 16.15 -13.66
C GLY A 11 22.00 17.12 -12.50
N TYR A 12 20.78 17.36 -12.04
CA TYR A 12 20.52 18.21 -10.86
C TYR A 12 20.83 17.50 -9.54
N VAL A 13 20.83 16.18 -9.57
CA VAL A 13 21.19 15.29 -8.47
C VAL A 13 21.94 14.08 -9.00
N SER A 14 22.71 13.41 -8.14
CA SER A 14 23.52 12.24 -8.48
C SER A 14 22.77 10.91 -8.27
N SER A 15 21.64 10.94 -7.54
CA SER A 15 20.81 9.76 -7.27
C SER A 15 19.35 10.12 -7.04
N ILE A 16 18.48 9.14 -7.19
CA ILE A 16 17.05 9.25 -6.81
C ILE A 16 16.92 9.57 -5.32
N GLN A 17 17.72 8.93 -4.48
CA GLN A 17 17.69 9.16 -3.04
C GLN A 17 18.08 10.62 -2.69
N GLU A 18 19.12 11.16 -3.30
CA GLU A 18 19.51 12.56 -3.11
C GLU A 18 18.38 13.53 -3.51
N ALA A 19 17.64 13.23 -4.58
CA ALA A 19 16.52 14.07 -4.99
C ALA A 19 15.46 14.17 -3.89
N PHE A 20 15.17 13.07 -3.19
CA PHE A 20 14.24 13.09 -2.07
C PHE A 20 14.83 13.77 -0.84
N ASP A 21 16.03 13.38 -0.42
CA ASP A 21 16.65 13.85 0.82
C ASP A 21 16.93 15.35 0.80
N THR A 22 17.26 15.89 -0.37
CA THR A 22 17.66 17.29 -0.51
C THR A 22 16.50 18.19 -0.97
N TRP A 23 15.58 17.69 -1.82
CA TRP A 23 14.64 18.56 -2.52
C TRP A 23 13.17 18.20 -2.32
N LEU A 24 12.78 16.93 -2.38
CA LEU A 24 11.39 16.52 -2.60
C LEU A 24 10.68 16.00 -1.34
N ALA A 25 11.40 15.56 -0.31
CA ALA A 25 10.80 15.05 0.91
C ALA A 25 10.14 16.17 1.73
N LYS A 26 9.25 15.80 2.65
CA LYS A 26 8.55 16.74 3.53
C LYS A 26 9.55 17.64 4.26
N GLY A 27 9.31 18.96 4.20
CA GLY A 27 10.20 19.98 4.77
C GLY A 27 11.39 20.38 3.88
N ARG A 28 11.50 19.85 2.66
CA ARG A 28 12.54 20.23 1.70
C ARG A 28 12.08 21.35 0.75
N PRO A 29 13.01 22.08 0.09
CA PRO A 29 12.70 23.29 -0.67
C PRO A 29 11.71 23.12 -1.83
N ALA A 30 11.68 21.95 -2.46
CA ALA A 30 10.77 21.62 -3.57
C ALA A 30 9.60 20.71 -3.14
N TYR A 31 9.42 20.54 -1.82
CA TYR A 31 8.25 19.84 -1.30
C TYR A 31 7.01 20.71 -1.48
N PHE A 32 5.97 20.11 -2.05
CA PHE A 32 4.65 20.75 -2.14
C PHE A 32 3.63 19.82 -1.47
N GLU A 33 2.93 20.33 -0.49
CA GLU A 33 1.86 19.61 0.17
C GLU A 33 0.66 19.53 -0.76
N ARG A 34 0.21 18.30 -1.06
CA ARG A 34 -0.98 18.08 -1.87
C ARG A 34 -2.19 17.97 -0.96
N GLU A 35 -3.29 18.54 -1.36
CA GLU A 35 -4.58 18.15 -0.81
C GLU A 35 -4.75 16.63 -1.02
N ARG A 36 -5.09 15.94 0.04
CA ARG A 36 -5.33 14.49 0.03
C ARG A 36 -6.72 14.25 0.60
N LEU A 37 -7.42 13.32 -0.01
CA LEU A 37 -8.63 12.80 0.59
C LEU A 37 -8.28 12.12 1.92
N SER A 38 -9.16 12.28 2.89
CA SER A 38 -9.10 11.45 4.11
C SER A 38 -9.32 9.97 3.77
N PRO A 39 -8.96 9.03 4.66
CA PRO A 39 -9.29 7.63 4.47
C PRO A 39 -10.78 7.40 4.23
N GLU A 40 -11.64 8.07 5.00
CA GLU A 40 -13.10 8.00 4.85
C GLU A 40 -13.55 8.47 3.47
N GLU A 41 -13.12 9.66 3.04
CA GLU A 41 -13.45 10.20 1.71
C GLU A 41 -12.98 9.28 0.59
N SER A 42 -11.79 8.67 0.75
CA SER A 42 -11.23 7.72 -0.22
C SER A 42 -12.07 6.44 -0.32
N ILE A 43 -12.52 5.89 0.81
CA ILE A 43 -13.37 4.71 0.87
C ILE A 43 -14.76 5.01 0.26
N ILE A 44 -15.35 6.14 0.61
CA ILE A 44 -16.65 6.60 0.05
C ILE A 44 -16.54 6.75 -1.46
N LEU A 45 -15.49 7.42 -1.94
CA LEU A 45 -15.27 7.63 -3.38
C LEU A 45 -15.07 6.32 -4.13
N ALA A 46 -14.25 5.40 -3.60
CA ALA A 46 -14.05 4.08 -4.18
C ALA A 46 -15.39 3.33 -4.32
N ARG A 47 -16.17 3.31 -3.26
CA ARG A 47 -17.48 2.67 -3.24
C ARG A 47 -18.45 3.30 -4.23
N ALA A 48 -18.55 4.63 -4.28
CA ALA A 48 -19.38 5.36 -5.23
C ALA A 48 -18.98 5.13 -6.70
N SER A 49 -17.71 4.81 -6.93
CA SER A 49 -17.16 4.49 -8.25
C SER A 49 -17.30 3.00 -8.63
N GLY A 50 -17.93 2.17 -7.80
CA GLY A 50 -18.05 0.73 -8.04
C GLY A 50 -16.70 -0.01 -7.89
N ALA A 51 -15.81 0.48 -7.04
CA ALA A 51 -14.51 -0.12 -6.76
C ALA A 51 -14.43 -0.66 -5.33
N VAL A 52 -13.52 -1.58 -5.07
CA VAL A 52 -13.12 -2.01 -3.73
C VAL A 52 -11.95 -1.18 -3.22
N SER A 53 -11.89 -0.95 -1.91
CA SER A 53 -10.81 -0.23 -1.26
C SER A 53 -9.97 -1.18 -0.41
N VAL A 54 -8.63 -1.06 -0.51
CA VAL A 54 -7.69 -1.92 0.19
C VAL A 54 -6.62 -1.07 0.86
N LEU A 55 -6.32 -1.35 2.13
CA LEU A 55 -5.19 -0.75 2.84
C LEU A 55 -3.89 -1.42 2.35
N ALA A 56 -3.12 -0.69 1.56
CA ALA A 56 -1.86 -1.14 1.00
C ALA A 56 -0.72 -1.09 2.04
N HIS A 57 0.19 -2.08 2.01
CA HIS A 57 1.44 -2.18 2.79
C HIS A 57 1.35 -1.57 4.21
N PRO A 58 0.43 -2.05 5.10
CA PRO A 58 0.13 -1.44 6.41
C PRO A 58 1.34 -1.29 7.33
N GLY A 59 2.36 -2.14 7.20
CA GLY A 59 3.60 -2.04 7.98
C GLY A 59 4.39 -0.74 7.75
N THR A 60 4.11 -0.01 6.67
CA THR A 60 4.75 1.29 6.41
C THR A 60 4.17 2.42 7.27
N LEU A 61 3.05 2.19 7.96
CA LEU A 61 2.46 3.14 8.90
C LEU A 61 3.29 3.28 10.18
N SER A 62 4.16 2.30 10.48
CA SER A 62 5.01 2.28 11.68
C SER A 62 4.21 2.43 12.99
N MET A 63 3.02 1.83 13.03
CA MET A 63 2.15 1.76 14.20
C MET A 63 2.47 0.54 15.05
N GLU A 64 2.30 0.66 16.36
CA GLU A 64 2.30 -0.50 17.26
C GLU A 64 1.09 -1.41 16.98
N ALA A 65 1.19 -2.69 17.33
CA ALA A 65 0.16 -3.67 16.97
C ALA A 65 -1.26 -3.31 17.45
N ALA A 66 -1.38 -2.77 18.66
CA ALA A 66 -2.69 -2.35 19.20
C ALA A 66 -3.25 -1.12 18.47
N GLU A 67 -2.39 -0.17 18.13
CA GLU A 67 -2.75 1.04 17.41
C GLU A 67 -3.19 0.69 15.96
N LEU A 68 -2.47 -0.22 15.32
CA LEU A 68 -2.83 -0.68 13.98
C LEU A 68 -4.17 -1.44 13.98
N ASP A 69 -4.40 -2.26 14.99
CA ASP A 69 -5.67 -3.00 15.15
C ASP A 69 -6.86 -2.04 15.29
N GLU A 70 -6.73 -1.01 16.13
CA GLU A 70 -7.75 0.04 16.30
C GLU A 70 -7.97 0.81 14.99
N PHE A 71 -6.90 1.22 14.31
CA PHE A 71 -6.97 1.92 13.05
C PHE A 71 -7.65 1.09 11.95
N VAL A 72 -7.31 -0.19 11.82
CA VAL A 72 -7.96 -1.09 10.86
C VAL A 72 -9.42 -1.33 11.20
N SER A 73 -9.77 -1.44 12.48
CA SER A 73 -11.15 -1.52 12.95
C SER A 73 -11.96 -0.29 12.52
N GLU A 74 -11.39 0.89 12.67
CA GLU A 74 -12.00 2.16 12.25
C GLU A 74 -12.23 2.18 10.73
N LEU A 75 -11.21 1.86 9.93
CA LEU A 75 -11.33 1.78 8.46
C LEU A 75 -12.36 0.74 8.01
N ALA A 76 -12.42 -0.42 8.67
CA ALA A 76 -13.42 -1.45 8.39
C ALA A 76 -14.85 -0.94 8.67
N SER A 77 -15.04 -0.16 9.75
CA SER A 77 -16.33 0.48 10.07
C SER A 77 -16.78 1.50 9.03
N MET A 78 -15.82 2.17 8.36
CA MET A 78 -16.06 3.10 7.25
C MET A 78 -16.35 2.38 5.93
N GLY A 79 -16.13 1.07 5.86
CA GLY A 79 -16.40 0.24 4.69
C GLY A 79 -15.18 -0.15 3.86
N LEU A 80 -13.99 -0.15 4.44
CA LEU A 80 -12.80 -0.75 3.83
C LEU A 80 -13.07 -2.21 3.48
N ASP A 81 -12.59 -2.67 2.34
CA ASP A 81 -12.86 -4.02 1.83
C ASP A 81 -11.76 -5.01 2.11
N GLY A 82 -10.53 -4.57 2.13
CA GLY A 82 -9.39 -5.46 2.27
C GLY A 82 -8.14 -4.81 2.86
N ILE A 83 -7.16 -5.66 3.16
CA ILE A 83 -5.83 -5.28 3.63
C ILE A 83 -4.77 -6.10 2.88
N GLU A 84 -3.67 -5.48 2.50
CA GLU A 84 -2.56 -6.16 1.85
C GLU A 84 -1.72 -6.93 2.89
N ALA A 85 -1.98 -8.23 2.98
CA ALA A 85 -1.28 -9.14 3.88
C ALA A 85 -0.03 -9.75 3.23
N GLU A 86 -0.11 -10.11 1.94
CA GLU A 86 1.01 -10.66 1.17
C GLU A 86 1.78 -9.55 0.45
N TYR A 87 2.64 -8.84 1.19
CA TYR A 87 3.50 -7.81 0.61
C TYR A 87 4.93 -8.32 0.46
N ALA A 88 5.57 -7.98 -0.65
CA ALA A 88 6.88 -8.52 -1.03
C ALA A 88 8.01 -8.31 0.00
N ARG A 89 7.92 -7.29 0.85
CA ARG A 89 8.93 -6.96 1.86
C ARG A 89 8.60 -7.48 3.26
N TYR A 90 7.47 -8.18 3.41
CA TYR A 90 7.10 -8.77 4.69
C TYR A 90 7.68 -10.16 4.85
N GLU A 91 8.25 -10.43 6.00
CA GLU A 91 8.58 -11.78 6.43
C GLU A 91 7.32 -12.57 6.77
N ARG A 92 7.42 -13.90 6.76
CA ARG A 92 6.27 -14.78 7.00
C ARG A 92 5.49 -14.46 8.28
N PRO A 93 6.09 -14.24 9.45
CA PRO A 93 5.34 -13.92 10.65
C PRO A 93 4.54 -12.62 10.54
N GLN A 94 5.06 -11.66 9.79
CA GLN A 94 4.37 -10.39 9.55
C GLN A 94 3.17 -10.56 8.61
N ARG A 95 3.31 -11.37 7.55
CA ARG A 95 2.19 -11.74 6.67
C ARG A 95 1.09 -12.43 7.47
N ASP A 96 1.45 -13.42 8.30
CA ASP A 96 0.51 -14.13 9.16
C ASP A 96 -0.25 -13.17 10.11
N THR A 97 0.43 -12.17 10.65
CA THR A 97 -0.19 -11.13 11.48
C THR A 97 -1.24 -10.33 10.71
N TYR A 98 -0.94 -9.92 9.47
CA TYR A 98 -1.91 -9.16 8.67
C TYR A 98 -3.06 -10.01 8.15
N HIS A 99 -2.85 -11.31 7.93
CA HIS A 99 -3.95 -12.24 7.65
C HIS A 99 -4.91 -12.35 8.84
N GLN A 100 -4.38 -12.51 10.05
CA GLN A 100 -5.19 -12.55 11.26
C GLN A 100 -5.94 -11.23 11.47
N LEU A 101 -5.31 -10.10 11.16
CA LEU A 101 -5.95 -8.80 11.25
C LEU A 101 -7.09 -8.65 10.23
N ALA A 102 -6.89 -9.11 9.00
CA ALA A 102 -7.94 -9.16 7.98
C ALA A 102 -9.12 -10.00 8.43
N GLU A 103 -8.88 -11.22 8.90
CA GLU A 103 -9.90 -12.14 9.39
C GLU A 103 -10.69 -11.54 10.57
N LYS A 104 -9.97 -10.98 11.55
CA LYS A 104 -10.57 -10.33 12.74
C LYS A 104 -11.57 -9.25 12.39
N HIS A 105 -11.28 -8.44 11.38
CA HIS A 105 -12.12 -7.30 10.98
C HIS A 105 -13.02 -7.60 9.75
N GLY A 106 -13.10 -8.85 9.31
CA GLY A 106 -13.94 -9.26 8.18
C GLY A 106 -13.52 -8.65 6.84
N LEU A 107 -12.23 -8.37 6.68
CA LEU A 107 -11.62 -7.82 5.48
C LEU A 107 -11.10 -8.94 4.56
N CYS A 108 -11.02 -8.68 3.26
CA CYS A 108 -10.32 -9.55 2.33
C CYS A 108 -8.81 -9.40 2.49
N SER A 109 -8.08 -10.51 2.50
CA SER A 109 -6.64 -10.48 2.31
C SER A 109 -6.31 -10.22 0.85
N THR A 110 -5.28 -9.41 0.62
CA THR A 110 -4.73 -9.16 -0.72
C THR A 110 -3.21 -9.24 -0.70
N GLY A 111 -2.60 -9.11 -1.86
CA GLY A 111 -1.14 -9.10 -1.93
C GLY A 111 -0.61 -8.53 -3.23
N GLY A 112 0.67 -8.17 -3.20
CA GLY A 112 1.36 -7.63 -4.34
C GLY A 112 2.85 -7.43 -4.13
N SER A 113 3.59 -7.36 -5.24
CA SER A 113 5.03 -7.13 -5.22
C SER A 113 5.43 -5.67 -5.00
N ASP A 114 4.50 -4.75 -5.15
CA ASP A 114 4.76 -3.30 -5.16
C ASP A 114 5.87 -2.94 -6.18
N TYR A 115 5.86 -3.64 -7.31
CA TYR A 115 6.84 -3.46 -8.37
C TYR A 115 6.69 -2.10 -9.05
N HIS A 116 7.79 -1.36 -9.17
CA HIS A 116 7.84 -0.03 -9.75
C HIS A 116 8.93 0.11 -10.84
N GLY A 117 9.18 -0.97 -11.59
CA GLY A 117 10.25 -0.99 -12.57
C GLY A 117 11.62 -0.84 -11.94
N ASP A 118 12.53 -0.21 -12.67
CA ASP A 118 13.93 -0.01 -12.27
C ASP A 118 14.10 0.92 -11.06
N TYR A 119 13.03 1.60 -10.60
CA TYR A 119 13.07 2.46 -9.41
C TYR A 119 13.12 1.68 -8.09
N LYS A 120 12.77 0.39 -8.11
CA LYS A 120 12.90 -0.54 -6.97
C LYS A 120 13.71 -1.76 -7.39
N PRO A 121 15.04 -1.66 -7.47
CA PRO A 121 15.88 -2.77 -7.91
C PRO A 121 15.72 -3.97 -6.96
N GLY A 122 15.81 -5.18 -7.50
CA GLY A 122 15.67 -6.43 -6.75
C GLY A 122 14.24 -6.92 -6.54
N LEU A 123 13.22 -6.12 -6.89
CA LEU A 123 11.82 -6.56 -6.90
C LEU A 123 11.42 -7.06 -8.29
N ALA A 124 10.81 -8.24 -8.36
CA ALA A 124 10.22 -8.77 -9.59
C ALA A 124 8.69 -8.64 -9.55
N MET A 125 8.08 -8.35 -10.70
CA MET A 125 6.62 -8.31 -10.81
C MET A 125 6.04 -9.68 -10.46
N GLY A 126 5.06 -9.72 -9.56
CA GLY A 126 4.37 -10.93 -9.13
C GLY A 126 5.14 -11.82 -8.15
N ALA A 127 6.47 -11.78 -8.15
CA ALA A 127 7.31 -12.64 -7.30
C ALA A 127 8.02 -11.90 -6.16
N GLY A 128 7.97 -10.55 -6.16
CA GLY A 128 8.58 -9.73 -5.11
C GLY A 128 10.08 -9.94 -5.00
N LEU A 129 10.56 -10.40 -3.85
CA LEU A 129 11.95 -10.78 -3.59
C LEU A 129 12.23 -12.26 -3.93
N GLY A 130 11.24 -12.99 -4.48
CA GLY A 130 11.34 -14.38 -4.91
C GLY A 130 10.52 -15.36 -4.06
N ASP A 131 9.94 -14.91 -2.96
CA ASP A 131 9.16 -15.72 -2.01
C ASP A 131 7.66 -15.34 -1.97
N LEU A 132 7.26 -14.34 -2.75
CA LEU A 132 5.88 -13.89 -2.79
C LEU A 132 5.04 -14.85 -3.65
N ALA A 133 3.96 -15.35 -3.06
CA ALA A 133 2.93 -16.11 -3.75
C ALA A 133 1.56 -15.58 -3.30
N VAL A 134 0.88 -14.87 -4.19
CA VAL A 134 -0.46 -14.34 -3.93
C VAL A 134 -1.49 -15.30 -4.51
N PRO A 135 -2.35 -15.94 -3.68
CA PRO A 135 -3.37 -16.86 -4.15
C PRO A 135 -4.43 -16.18 -5.03
N ASP A 136 -4.90 -16.86 -6.07
CA ASP A 136 -5.99 -16.36 -6.94
C ASP A 136 -7.31 -16.19 -6.18
N ASP A 137 -7.50 -16.92 -5.10
CA ASP A 137 -8.69 -16.82 -4.22
C ASP A 137 -8.87 -15.40 -3.64
N TYR A 138 -7.79 -14.61 -3.53
CA TYR A 138 -7.90 -13.23 -3.07
C TYR A 138 -8.64 -12.35 -4.07
N LEU A 139 -8.42 -12.56 -5.36
CA LEU A 139 -9.19 -11.88 -6.40
C LEU A 139 -10.67 -12.28 -6.33
N THR A 140 -10.96 -13.58 -6.21
CA THR A 140 -12.32 -14.10 -6.07
C THR A 140 -13.04 -13.52 -4.84
N ALA A 141 -12.33 -13.35 -3.72
CA ALA A 141 -12.88 -12.74 -2.52
C ALA A 141 -13.25 -11.26 -2.75
N LEU A 142 -12.39 -10.49 -3.44
CA LEU A 142 -12.66 -9.09 -3.79
C LEU A 142 -13.83 -8.96 -4.77
N GLU A 143 -13.91 -9.82 -5.79
CA GLU A 143 -15.03 -9.86 -6.74
C GLU A 143 -16.36 -10.18 -6.04
N THR A 144 -16.35 -11.13 -5.10
CA THR A 144 -17.51 -11.47 -4.28
C THR A 144 -17.92 -10.28 -3.40
N ARG A 145 -16.97 -9.60 -2.80
CA ARG A 145 -17.21 -8.40 -1.99
C ARG A 145 -17.82 -7.28 -2.84
N LEU A 146 -17.35 -7.09 -4.05
CA LEU A 146 -17.86 -6.10 -4.98
C LEU A 146 -19.30 -6.43 -5.41
N ALA A 147 -19.58 -7.69 -5.72
CA ALA A 147 -20.90 -8.15 -6.15
C ALA A 147 -21.97 -8.12 -5.04
N SER A 148 -21.56 -8.06 -3.77
CA SER A 148 -22.46 -8.02 -2.61
C SER A 148 -22.93 -6.61 -2.21
N ARG A 149 -22.61 -5.58 -2.98
CA ARG A 149 -22.91 -4.16 -2.71
C ARG A 149 -24.18 -3.64 -3.31
#